data_627af1ae26f50dac820f0abc3195b54f
#
_entry.id   627af1ae26f50dac820f0abc3195b54f
#
_cell.length_a   1.000
_cell.length_b   1.000
_cell.length_c   1.000
_cell.angle_alpha   90.00
_cell.angle_beta   90.00
_cell.angle_gamma   90.00
#
_symmetry.space_group_name_H-M   'P 1'
#
loop_
_entity.id
_entity.type
_entity.pdbx_description
1 polymer ?
#
loop_
_entity_poly.entity_id
_entity_poly.type
_entity_poly.pdbx_seq_one_letter_code
_entity_poly.pdbx_strand_id
1 'polypeptide(L)'
;MSTKETLLKFLKDQIRVENGIVDSLNKGLVDIENPAVKGTLKGVSLDSLKHAQMYASAIHLLTKAPKALTQKQLDSQKALVEKHIQIESVLIEKIGKQIPNLKDEKVKLLLTAILEDEKRHHALLQRILEILVRGETITDEEWFEVMWRSVPFHGSPGG
;
A
#
# COMPACT_ATOMS: atom_id res chain seq x y z
N MET A 1 24.28 19.38 0.26
CA MET A 1 22.83 19.07 0.10
C MET A 1 22.22 18.98 1.47
N SER A 2 21.06 19.60 1.69
CA SER A 2 20.32 19.42 2.94
C SER A 2 19.75 18.00 3.02
N THR A 3 19.47 17.52 4.21
CA THR A 3 18.83 16.20 4.42
C THR A 3 17.52 16.08 3.62
N LYS A 4 16.75 17.18 3.54
CA LYS A 4 15.51 17.25 2.77
C LYS A 4 15.75 17.10 1.25
N GLU A 5 16.78 17.75 0.70
CA GLU A 5 17.12 17.64 -0.73
C GLU A 5 17.56 16.22 -1.09
N THR A 6 18.35 15.59 -0.22
CA THR A 6 18.77 14.20 -0.39
C THR A 6 17.57 13.24 -0.41
N LEU A 7 16.63 13.42 0.53
CA LEU A 7 15.39 12.63 0.58
C LEU A 7 14.53 12.85 -0.66
N LEU A 8 14.33 14.10 -1.08
CA LEU A 8 13.55 14.41 -2.29
C LEU A 8 14.16 13.79 -3.54
N LYS A 9 15.49 13.78 -3.65
CA LYS A 9 16.19 13.11 -4.75
C LYS A 9 15.92 11.61 -4.70
N PHE A 10 16.12 10.99 -3.55
CA PHE A 10 15.85 9.56 -3.34
C PHE A 10 14.42 9.19 -3.78
N LEU A 11 13.39 9.90 -3.28
CA LEU A 11 12.00 9.62 -3.62
C LEU A 11 11.72 9.73 -5.13
N LYS A 12 12.29 10.73 -5.81
CA LYS A 12 12.17 10.87 -7.26
C LYS A 12 12.85 9.73 -8.02
N ASP A 13 14.00 9.29 -7.53
CA ASP A 13 14.71 8.16 -8.13
C ASP A 13 13.93 6.85 -7.94
N GLN A 14 13.31 6.63 -6.75
CA GLN A 14 12.44 5.47 -6.55
C GLN A 14 11.23 5.46 -7.48
N ILE A 15 10.56 6.60 -7.72
CA ILE A 15 9.46 6.68 -8.70
C ILE A 15 9.92 6.22 -10.08
N ARG A 16 11.14 6.58 -10.51
CA ARG A 16 11.66 6.12 -11.82
C ARG A 16 11.90 4.62 -11.84
N VAL A 17 12.44 4.06 -10.77
CA VAL A 17 12.66 2.61 -10.62
C VAL A 17 11.33 1.86 -10.71
N GLU A 18 10.32 2.27 -9.92
CA GLU A 18 9.01 1.63 -9.91
C GLU A 18 8.32 1.71 -11.29
N ASN A 19 8.35 2.87 -11.94
CA ASN A 19 7.82 3.01 -13.30
C ASN A 19 8.57 2.12 -14.31
N GLY A 20 9.89 1.97 -14.15
CA GLY A 20 10.68 1.03 -14.95
C GLY A 20 10.26 -0.42 -14.77
N ILE A 21 9.94 -0.84 -13.54
CA ILE A 21 9.39 -2.17 -13.23
C ILE A 21 8.04 -2.35 -13.93
N VAL A 22 7.12 -1.38 -13.80
CA VAL A 22 5.81 -1.40 -14.46
C VAL A 22 5.95 -1.58 -15.96
N ASP A 23 6.80 -0.79 -16.60
CA ASP A 23 7.02 -0.85 -18.04
C ASP A 23 7.62 -2.18 -18.49
N SER A 24 8.62 -2.67 -17.75
CA SER A 24 9.29 -3.95 -18.03
C SER A 24 8.31 -5.11 -17.91
N LEU A 25 7.55 -5.17 -16.81
CA LEU A 25 6.58 -6.24 -16.59
C LEU A 25 5.46 -6.19 -17.63
N ASN A 26 4.88 -5.02 -17.89
CA ASN A 26 3.80 -4.90 -18.86
C ASN A 26 4.23 -5.30 -20.29
N LYS A 27 5.46 -5.04 -20.67
CA LYS A 27 6.04 -5.53 -21.95
C LYS A 27 6.21 -7.04 -21.94
N GLY A 28 6.79 -7.61 -20.89
CA GLY A 28 7.01 -9.05 -20.77
C GLY A 28 5.72 -9.87 -20.65
N LEU A 29 4.65 -9.29 -20.12
CA LEU A 29 3.36 -9.97 -19.97
C LEU A 29 2.67 -10.34 -21.29
N VAL A 30 3.07 -9.73 -22.41
CA VAL A 30 2.51 -10.02 -23.74
C VAL A 30 2.77 -11.48 -24.10
N ASP A 31 3.96 -11.98 -23.84
CA ASP A 31 4.42 -13.32 -24.23
C ASP A 31 4.14 -14.40 -23.17
N ILE A 32 3.52 -14.03 -22.05
CA ILE A 32 3.17 -14.98 -21.00
C ILE A 32 1.80 -15.61 -21.29
N GLU A 33 1.78 -16.89 -21.62
CA GLU A 33 0.55 -17.65 -21.86
C GLU A 33 -0.09 -18.19 -20.56
N ASN A 34 0.73 -18.57 -19.58
CA ASN A 34 0.23 -19.15 -18.33
C ASN A 34 -0.55 -18.11 -17.51
N PRO A 35 -1.87 -18.28 -17.30
CA PRO A 35 -2.71 -17.27 -16.67
C PRO A 35 -2.35 -17.03 -15.21
N ALA A 36 -1.88 -18.03 -14.47
CA ALA A 36 -1.47 -17.86 -13.07
C ALA A 36 -0.21 -17.01 -12.97
N VAL A 37 0.79 -17.27 -13.81
CA VAL A 37 2.02 -16.47 -13.89
C VAL A 37 1.70 -15.06 -14.35
N LYS A 38 0.91 -14.92 -15.41
CA LYS A 38 0.48 -13.61 -15.96
C LYS A 38 -0.24 -12.79 -14.92
N GLY A 39 -1.20 -13.37 -14.20
CA GLY A 39 -1.95 -12.69 -13.14
C GLY A 39 -1.06 -12.24 -11.97
N THR A 40 -0.15 -13.10 -11.52
CA THR A 40 0.79 -12.77 -10.43
C THR A 40 1.74 -11.64 -10.83
N LEU A 41 2.35 -11.71 -12.01
CA LEU A 41 3.25 -10.65 -12.50
C LEU A 41 2.49 -9.34 -12.74
N LYS A 42 1.24 -9.41 -13.18
CA LYS A 42 0.40 -8.21 -13.26
C LYS A 42 0.12 -7.60 -11.89
N GLY A 43 -0.10 -8.41 -10.86
CA GLY A 43 -0.20 -7.96 -9.47
C GLY A 43 1.05 -7.19 -9.04
N VAL A 44 2.25 -7.75 -9.28
CA VAL A 44 3.52 -7.07 -8.98
C VAL A 44 3.65 -5.73 -9.73
N SER A 45 3.24 -5.67 -11.00
CA SER A 45 3.22 -4.41 -11.77
C SER A 45 2.30 -3.35 -11.14
N LEU A 46 1.13 -3.76 -10.64
CA LEU A 46 0.20 -2.85 -9.96
C LEU A 46 0.72 -2.39 -8.61
N ASP A 47 1.44 -3.25 -7.87
CA ASP A 47 2.10 -2.87 -6.62
C ASP A 47 3.19 -1.81 -6.86
N SER A 48 4.02 -1.98 -7.89
CA SER A 48 5.01 -0.98 -8.27
C SER A 48 4.35 0.36 -8.65
N LEU A 49 3.22 0.33 -9.35
CA LEU A 49 2.45 1.56 -9.65
C LEU A 49 1.94 2.23 -8.35
N LYS A 50 1.42 1.46 -7.42
CA LYS A 50 0.99 1.92 -6.09
C LYS A 50 2.15 2.57 -5.34
N HIS A 51 3.33 1.94 -5.31
CA HIS A 51 4.53 2.49 -4.65
C HIS A 51 4.96 3.81 -5.28
N ALA A 52 4.98 3.91 -6.62
CA ALA A 52 5.30 5.16 -7.30
C ALA A 52 4.36 6.30 -6.88
N GLN A 53 3.06 6.03 -6.73
CA GLN A 53 2.08 7.01 -6.25
C GLN A 53 2.29 7.38 -4.77
N MET A 54 2.66 6.42 -3.91
CA MET A 54 2.98 6.68 -2.50
C MET A 54 4.25 7.55 -2.36
N TYR A 55 5.30 7.30 -3.16
CA TYR A 55 6.48 8.18 -3.21
C TYR A 55 6.13 9.59 -3.69
N ALA A 56 5.26 9.73 -4.68
CA ALA A 56 4.79 11.02 -5.15
C ALA A 56 3.99 11.76 -4.06
N SER A 57 3.18 11.05 -3.28
CA SER A 57 2.46 11.59 -2.12
C SER A 57 3.43 12.07 -1.03
N ALA A 58 4.49 11.30 -0.75
CA ALA A 58 5.53 11.71 0.20
C ALA A 58 6.25 12.99 -0.26
N ILE A 59 6.56 13.12 -1.56
CA ILE A 59 7.12 14.37 -2.11
C ILE A 59 6.15 15.54 -1.90
N HIS A 60 4.85 15.30 -2.14
CA HIS A 60 3.84 16.34 -1.93
C HIS A 60 3.81 16.81 -0.49
N LEU A 61 3.81 15.92 0.49
CA LEU A 61 3.85 16.23 1.92
C LEU A 61 5.10 17.03 2.30
N LEU A 62 6.25 16.71 1.71
CA LEU A 62 7.51 17.42 1.99
C LEU A 62 7.61 18.80 1.33
N THR A 63 6.81 19.07 0.28
CA THR A 63 6.97 20.26 -0.56
C THR A 63 5.77 21.22 -0.54
N LYS A 64 4.62 20.76 -0.07
CA LYS A 64 3.37 21.54 -0.06
C LYS A 64 2.87 21.74 1.37
N ALA A 65 2.35 22.90 1.66
CA ALA A 65 1.62 23.11 2.90
C ALA A 65 0.30 22.30 2.88
N PRO A 66 -0.07 21.65 3.99
CA PRO A 66 -1.34 20.94 4.08
C PRO A 66 -2.50 21.93 3.89
N LYS A 67 -3.50 21.54 3.10
CA LYS A 67 -4.74 22.29 2.97
C LYS A 67 -5.69 21.88 4.10
N ALA A 68 -6.25 22.87 4.80
CA ALA A 68 -7.33 22.62 5.74
C ALA A 68 -8.52 21.94 5.02
N LEU A 69 -9.01 20.86 5.60
CA LEU A 69 -10.20 20.18 5.12
C LEU A 69 -11.43 20.74 5.83
N THR A 70 -12.55 20.80 5.12
CA THR A 70 -13.85 21.06 5.73
C THR A 70 -14.34 19.84 6.50
N GLN A 71 -15.18 20.04 7.52
CA GLN A 71 -15.78 18.93 8.27
C GLN A 71 -16.46 17.93 7.35
N LYS A 72 -17.21 18.40 6.34
CA LYS A 72 -17.85 17.52 5.35
C LYS A 72 -16.85 16.65 4.58
N GLN A 73 -15.67 17.18 4.24
CA GLN A 73 -14.62 16.40 3.58
C GLN A 73 -14.03 15.35 4.51
N LEU A 74 -13.78 15.71 5.76
CA LEU A 74 -13.31 14.76 6.78
C LEU A 74 -14.31 13.63 7.01
N ASP A 75 -15.60 13.95 7.17
CA ASP A 75 -16.66 12.96 7.37
C ASP A 75 -16.79 12.01 6.18
N SER A 76 -16.70 12.55 4.96
CA SER A 76 -16.74 11.73 3.73
C SER A 76 -15.54 10.79 3.61
N GLN A 77 -14.34 11.27 3.95
CA GLN A 77 -13.13 10.45 3.93
C GLN A 77 -13.19 9.36 5.00
N LYS A 78 -13.63 9.72 6.20
CA LYS A 78 -13.83 8.77 7.31
C LYS A 78 -14.80 7.66 6.91
N ALA A 79 -15.97 8.01 6.41
CA ALA A 79 -17.00 7.04 5.99
C ALA A 79 -16.48 6.09 4.89
N LEU A 80 -15.69 6.62 3.93
CA LEU A 80 -15.07 5.82 2.89
C LEU A 80 -14.10 4.79 3.48
N VAL A 81 -13.21 5.22 4.38
CA VAL A 81 -12.22 4.34 5.01
C VAL A 81 -12.90 3.28 5.88
N GLU A 82 -13.86 3.66 6.72
CA GLU A 82 -14.64 2.73 7.56
C GLU A 82 -15.34 1.65 6.72
N LYS A 83 -15.95 2.05 5.61
CA LYS A 83 -16.58 1.11 4.67
C LYS A 83 -15.58 0.08 4.14
N HIS A 84 -14.39 0.52 3.73
CA HIS A 84 -13.38 -0.38 3.18
C HIS A 84 -12.78 -1.30 4.25
N ILE A 85 -12.57 -0.82 5.48
CA ILE A 85 -12.17 -1.66 6.62
C ILE A 85 -13.15 -2.83 6.81
N GLN A 86 -14.45 -2.57 6.74
CA GLN A 86 -15.47 -3.61 6.86
C GLN A 86 -15.42 -4.62 5.70
N ILE A 87 -15.28 -4.14 4.47
CA ILE A 87 -15.17 -5.00 3.28
C ILE A 87 -13.96 -5.93 3.41
N GLU A 88 -12.79 -5.39 3.73
CA GLU A 88 -11.56 -6.17 3.85
C GLU A 88 -11.60 -7.16 5.01
N SER A 89 -12.20 -6.79 6.15
CA SER A 89 -12.41 -7.72 7.26
C SER A 89 -13.19 -8.96 6.82
N VAL A 90 -14.26 -8.78 6.03
CA VAL A 90 -15.06 -9.89 5.50
C VAL A 90 -14.27 -10.71 4.48
N LEU A 91 -13.45 -10.08 3.63
CA LEU A 91 -12.60 -10.77 2.67
C LEU A 91 -11.55 -11.63 3.37
N ILE A 92 -10.85 -11.08 4.35
CA ILE A 92 -9.83 -11.78 5.16
C ILE A 92 -10.44 -13.04 5.80
N GLU A 93 -11.62 -12.90 6.42
CA GLU A 93 -12.31 -14.03 7.04
C GLU A 93 -12.69 -15.12 6.02
N LYS A 94 -13.29 -14.71 4.89
CA LYS A 94 -13.72 -15.64 3.84
C LYS A 94 -12.56 -16.39 3.21
N ILE A 95 -11.48 -15.67 2.83
CA ILE A 95 -10.30 -16.30 2.22
C ILE A 95 -9.61 -17.21 3.23
N GLY A 96 -9.43 -16.75 4.48
CA GLY A 96 -8.81 -17.54 5.54
C GLY A 96 -9.52 -18.87 5.81
N LYS A 97 -10.85 -18.90 5.72
CA LYS A 97 -11.64 -20.13 5.86
C LYS A 97 -11.48 -21.09 4.68
N GLN A 98 -11.14 -20.62 3.49
CA GLN A 98 -10.98 -21.47 2.31
C GLN A 98 -9.61 -22.14 2.24
N ILE A 99 -8.55 -21.45 2.63
CA ILE A 99 -7.15 -21.91 2.47
C ILE A 99 -6.90 -23.33 3.05
N PRO A 100 -7.37 -23.68 4.27
CA PRO A 100 -7.14 -25.02 4.83
C PRO A 100 -7.76 -26.16 4.04
N ASN A 101 -8.80 -25.86 3.26
CA ASN A 101 -9.57 -26.86 2.50
C ASN A 101 -9.05 -27.04 1.07
N LEU A 102 -8.07 -26.23 0.64
CA LEU A 102 -7.52 -26.31 -0.71
C LEU A 102 -6.55 -27.47 -0.85
N LYS A 103 -6.76 -28.25 -1.90
CA LYS A 103 -5.88 -29.37 -2.27
C LYS A 103 -4.85 -28.98 -3.33
N ASP A 104 -5.15 -27.97 -4.15
CA ASP A 104 -4.25 -27.50 -5.18
C ASP A 104 -3.28 -26.46 -4.57
N GLU A 105 -2.00 -26.83 -4.50
CA GLU A 105 -0.96 -25.99 -3.89
C GLU A 105 -0.72 -24.67 -4.66
N LYS A 106 -1.00 -24.61 -5.97
CA LYS A 106 -0.87 -23.38 -6.76
C LYS A 106 -1.99 -22.42 -6.43
N VAL A 107 -3.22 -22.90 -6.32
CA VAL A 107 -4.37 -22.10 -5.89
C VAL A 107 -4.18 -21.64 -4.45
N LYS A 108 -3.70 -22.51 -3.58
CA LYS A 108 -3.40 -22.19 -2.19
C LYS A 108 -2.35 -21.09 -2.07
N LEU A 109 -1.28 -21.16 -2.86
CA LEU A 109 -0.25 -20.11 -2.91
C LEU A 109 -0.85 -18.75 -3.30
N LEU A 110 -1.66 -18.72 -4.35
CA LEU A 110 -2.29 -17.48 -4.82
C LEU A 110 -3.25 -16.88 -3.77
N LEU A 111 -4.11 -17.71 -3.16
CA LEU A 111 -5.04 -17.24 -2.13
C LEU A 111 -4.32 -16.80 -0.86
N THR A 112 -3.21 -17.46 -0.52
CA THR A 112 -2.37 -17.02 0.63
C THR A 112 -1.75 -15.66 0.36
N ALA A 113 -1.21 -15.42 -0.84
CA ALA A 113 -0.67 -14.12 -1.22
C ALA A 113 -1.75 -13.02 -1.16
N ILE A 114 -2.95 -13.29 -1.70
CA ILE A 114 -4.09 -12.35 -1.61
C ILE A 114 -4.44 -12.08 -0.15
N LEU A 115 -4.52 -13.11 0.70
CA LEU A 115 -4.83 -12.94 2.13
C LEU A 115 -3.84 -12.03 2.85
N GLU A 116 -2.54 -12.19 2.56
CA GLU A 116 -1.50 -11.34 3.16
C GLU A 116 -1.59 -9.89 2.67
N ASP A 117 -1.97 -9.68 1.41
CA ASP A 117 -2.22 -8.33 0.88
C ASP A 117 -3.43 -7.67 1.55
N GLU A 118 -4.54 -8.38 1.69
CA GLU A 118 -5.75 -7.85 2.36
C GLU A 118 -5.49 -7.50 3.83
N LYS A 119 -4.70 -8.30 4.54
CA LYS A 119 -4.28 -7.98 5.92
C LYS A 119 -3.45 -6.70 6.00
N ARG A 120 -2.54 -6.49 5.04
CA ARG A 120 -1.74 -5.25 4.97
C ARG A 120 -2.61 -4.04 4.64
N HIS A 121 -3.54 -4.16 3.70
CA HIS A 121 -4.48 -3.10 3.34
C HIS A 121 -5.35 -2.75 4.54
N HIS A 122 -5.91 -3.74 5.21
CA HIS A 122 -6.75 -3.56 6.40
C HIS A 122 -6.00 -2.80 7.52
N ALA A 123 -4.76 -3.20 7.82
CA ALA A 123 -3.94 -2.50 8.80
C ALA A 123 -3.64 -1.06 8.38
N LEU A 124 -3.35 -0.81 7.10
CA LEU A 124 -3.13 0.54 6.57
C LEU A 124 -4.39 1.40 6.67
N LEU A 125 -5.56 0.88 6.32
CA LEU A 125 -6.83 1.60 6.43
C LEU A 125 -7.17 1.96 7.87
N GLN A 126 -6.92 1.06 8.83
CA GLN A 126 -7.09 1.37 10.25
C GLN A 126 -6.21 2.53 10.70
N ARG A 127 -4.96 2.59 10.22
CA ARG A 127 -4.05 3.71 10.49
C ARG A 127 -4.53 5.02 9.88
N ILE A 128 -4.98 4.97 8.63
CA ILE A 128 -5.57 6.15 7.96
C ILE A 128 -6.79 6.63 8.74
N LEU A 129 -7.65 5.72 9.20
CA LEU A 129 -8.81 6.07 10.00
C LEU A 129 -8.41 6.77 11.32
N GLU A 130 -7.39 6.27 12.02
CA GLU A 130 -6.87 6.90 13.24
C GLU A 130 -6.44 8.35 12.96
N ILE A 131 -5.74 8.60 11.84
CA ILE A 131 -5.33 9.94 11.42
C ILE A 131 -6.53 10.83 11.15
N LEU A 132 -7.53 10.35 10.41
CA LEU A 132 -8.72 11.10 10.06
C LEU A 132 -9.60 11.41 11.27
N VAL A 133 -9.71 10.49 12.22
CA VAL A 133 -10.54 10.66 13.43
C VAL A 133 -9.91 11.63 14.42
N ARG A 134 -8.60 11.63 14.55
CA ARG A 134 -7.91 12.55 15.44
C ARG A 134 -8.09 14.02 15.04
N GLY A 135 -8.44 14.29 13.76
CA GLY A 135 -9.00 15.58 13.26
C GLY A 135 -8.17 16.83 13.49
N GLU A 136 -7.06 16.73 14.20
CA GLU A 136 -6.20 17.82 14.59
C GLU A 136 -4.84 17.70 13.92
N THR A 137 -4.18 18.82 13.81
CA THR A 137 -2.79 18.97 13.37
C THR A 137 -1.89 17.89 13.99
N ILE A 138 -1.86 16.74 13.34
CA ILE A 138 -0.88 15.72 13.66
C ILE A 138 0.46 16.31 13.23
N THR A 139 1.40 16.44 14.15
CA THR A 139 2.76 16.86 13.85
C THR A 139 3.39 15.87 12.87
N ASP A 140 4.34 16.34 12.05
CA ASP A 140 5.04 15.46 11.10
C ASP A 140 5.66 14.23 11.80
N GLU A 141 6.07 14.36 13.06
CA GLU A 141 6.61 13.27 13.90
C GLU A 141 5.54 12.26 14.28
N GLU A 142 4.36 12.70 14.72
CA GLU A 142 3.23 11.81 15.05
C GLU A 142 2.71 11.10 13.81
N TRP A 143 2.68 11.77 12.66
CA TRP A 143 2.30 11.19 11.39
C TRP A 143 3.26 10.05 10.99
N PHE A 144 4.54 10.25 11.15
CA PHE A 144 5.59 9.27 10.88
C PHE A 144 5.45 8.05 11.82
N GLU A 145 5.25 8.26 13.11
CA GLU A 145 5.04 7.18 14.08
C GLU A 145 3.79 6.35 13.78
N VAL A 146 2.67 6.99 13.44
CA VAL A 146 1.42 6.31 13.11
C VAL A 146 1.56 5.46 11.86
N MET A 147 2.23 5.96 10.82
CA MET A 147 2.39 5.22 9.55
C MET A 147 3.41 4.09 9.64
N TRP A 148 4.48 4.23 10.44
CA TRP A 148 5.62 3.29 10.40
C TRP A 148 5.70 2.33 11.58
N ARG A 149 5.10 2.63 12.71
CA ARG A 149 5.17 1.79 13.93
C ARG A 149 4.46 0.45 13.81
N SER A 150 3.65 0.24 12.79
CA SER A 150 2.81 -0.96 12.61
C SER A 150 2.90 -1.60 11.24
N VAL A 151 3.77 -1.12 10.37
CA VAL A 151 4.16 -1.87 9.19
C VAL A 151 5.22 -2.87 9.65
N PRO A 152 4.97 -4.19 9.64
CA PRO A 152 6.01 -5.15 9.88
C PRO A 152 7.07 -4.95 8.80
N PHE A 153 8.21 -4.40 9.15
CA PHE A 153 9.37 -4.34 8.29
C PHE A 153 9.83 -5.78 8.06
N HIS A 154 9.53 -6.33 6.92
CA HIS A 154 10.24 -7.49 6.42
C HIS A 154 11.63 -7.04 5.98
N GLY A 155 12.60 -7.35 6.83
CA GLY A 155 14.00 -7.19 6.53
C GLY A 155 14.71 -6.16 7.40
N SER A 156 14.95 -6.50 8.65
CA SER A 156 16.21 -6.06 9.27
C SER A 156 17.33 -6.77 8.52
N PRO A 157 18.29 -6.06 7.92
CA PRO A 157 19.55 -6.70 7.57
C PRO A 157 20.15 -7.15 8.90
N GLY A 158 20.30 -8.46 9.05
CA GLY A 158 21.01 -9.04 10.16
C GLY A 158 22.41 -8.46 10.21
N GLY A 159 22.78 -7.90 11.34
CA GLY A 159 24.15 -7.72 11.75
C GLY A 159 24.67 -9.03 12.32
#